data_eb280c2d419c29dc337bcc536aedff63
#
_entry.id   eb280c2d419c29dc337bcc536aedff63
#
_cell.length_a   1.000
_cell.length_b   1.000
_cell.length_c   1.000
_cell.angle_alpha   90.00
_cell.angle_beta   90.00
_cell.angle_gamma   90.00
#
_symmetry.space_group_name_H-M   'P 1'
#
loop_
_entity.id
_entity.type
_entity.pdbx_description
1 polymer ?
#
loop_
_entity_poly.entity_id
_entity_poly.type
_entity_poly.pdbx_seq_one_letter_code
_entity_poly.pdbx_strand_id
1 'polypeptide(L)'
;RVFPEHHAALITLSREEMRRFDFNKGDTEGLVNIPLQMKGVYFSAFLREDTEKDLIRVSLRSQGTFPCNKFAARYFNGGGHLNASGGQYLGTLQEAIRVFEEALAEFNKP
;
A
#
# COMPACT_ATOMS: atom_id res chain seq x y z
N ARG A 1 -4.51 -8.67 4.65
CA ARG A 1 -5.60 -8.11 5.47
C ARG A 1 -6.59 -7.34 4.60
N VAL A 2 -7.86 -7.60 4.80
CA VAL A 2 -8.94 -6.99 4.01
C VAL A 2 -9.76 -6.07 4.89
N PHE A 3 -10.16 -4.92 4.32
CA PHE A 3 -11.01 -3.93 4.96
C PHE A 3 -12.30 -3.82 4.14
N PRO A 4 -13.29 -4.70 4.37
CA PRO A 4 -14.48 -4.77 3.52
C PRO A 4 -15.26 -3.47 3.45
N GLU A 5 -15.34 -2.74 4.56
CA GLU A 5 -16.08 -1.47 4.65
C GLU A 5 -15.48 -0.38 3.78
N HIS A 6 -14.21 -0.54 3.38
CA HIS A 6 -13.52 0.42 2.52
C HIS A 6 -13.18 -0.15 1.14
N HIS A 7 -13.60 -1.38 0.85
CA HIS A 7 -13.28 -2.09 -0.39
C HIS A 7 -11.76 -2.12 -0.65
N ALA A 8 -10.97 -2.30 0.42
CA ALA A 8 -9.53 -2.19 0.38
C ALA A 8 -8.85 -3.42 0.96
N ALA A 9 -7.60 -3.62 0.56
CA ALA A 9 -6.74 -4.66 1.11
C ALA A 9 -5.34 -4.12 1.34
N LEU A 10 -4.63 -4.72 2.28
CA LEU A 10 -3.27 -4.33 2.64
C LEU A 10 -2.37 -5.55 2.70
N ILE A 11 -1.23 -5.46 2.04
CA ILE A 11 -0.15 -6.43 2.14
C ILE A 11 1.04 -5.72 2.77
N THR A 12 1.71 -6.38 3.69
CA THR A 12 2.91 -5.84 4.33
C THR A 12 4.05 -6.84 4.27
N LEU A 13 5.28 -6.34 4.12
CA LEU A 13 6.48 -7.15 4.23
C LEU A 13 7.55 -6.40 5.00
N SER A 14 8.07 -7.05 6.05
CA SER A 14 9.22 -6.55 6.76
C SER A 14 10.51 -6.94 6.02
N ARG A 15 11.60 -6.26 6.36
CA ARG A 15 12.93 -6.59 5.82
C ARG A 15 13.31 -8.03 6.16
N GLU A 16 12.99 -8.46 7.38
CA GLU A 16 13.24 -9.81 7.84
C GLU A 16 12.45 -10.84 7.02
N GLU A 17 11.18 -10.57 6.76
CA GLU A 17 10.34 -11.46 5.95
C GLU A 17 10.86 -11.58 4.53
N MET A 18 11.30 -10.47 3.94
CA MET A 18 11.87 -10.49 2.59
C MET A 18 13.12 -11.36 2.53
N ARG A 19 13.99 -11.31 3.55
CA ARG A 19 15.18 -12.15 3.62
C ARG A 19 14.83 -13.62 3.84
N ARG A 20 13.87 -13.88 4.73
CA ARG A 20 13.45 -15.24 5.07
C ARG A 20 12.91 -15.98 3.84
N PHE A 21 12.13 -15.29 3.01
CA PHE A 21 11.51 -15.88 1.84
C PHE A 21 12.29 -15.63 0.54
N ASP A 22 13.48 -15.05 0.65
CA ASP A 22 14.35 -14.76 -0.49
C ASP A 22 13.66 -13.94 -1.59
N PHE A 23 12.87 -12.95 -1.18
CA PHE A 23 12.21 -12.06 -2.13
C PHE A 23 13.19 -11.07 -2.74
N ASN A 24 13.14 -10.93 -4.05
CA ASN A 24 13.79 -9.85 -4.78
C ASN A 24 12.79 -8.71 -4.96
N LYS A 25 13.30 -7.50 -5.22
CA LYS A 25 12.47 -6.32 -5.42
C LYS A 25 11.42 -6.52 -6.52
N GLY A 26 11.80 -7.15 -7.63
CA GLY A 26 10.88 -7.42 -8.73
C GLY A 26 9.77 -8.38 -8.36
N ASP A 27 10.05 -9.33 -7.46
CA ASP A 27 9.05 -10.31 -7.02
C ASP A 27 7.94 -9.66 -6.22
N THR A 28 8.24 -8.56 -5.50
CA THR A 28 7.26 -7.91 -4.64
C THR A 28 6.35 -6.95 -5.40
N GLU A 29 6.77 -6.46 -6.58
CA GLU A 29 6.00 -5.48 -7.34
C GLU A 29 4.65 -6.01 -7.82
N GLY A 30 4.55 -7.30 -8.12
CA GLY A 30 3.31 -7.92 -8.57
C GLY A 30 2.30 -8.18 -7.46
N LEU A 31 2.75 -8.22 -6.21
CA LEU A 31 1.90 -8.62 -5.09
C LEU A 31 0.73 -7.64 -4.86
N VAL A 32 0.95 -6.35 -5.10
CA VAL A 32 -0.07 -5.34 -4.85
C VAL A 32 -1.30 -5.50 -5.73
N ASN A 33 -1.17 -6.16 -6.87
CA ASN A 33 -2.30 -6.39 -7.79
C ASN A 33 -3.16 -7.59 -7.42
N ILE A 34 -2.61 -8.51 -6.63
CA ILE A 34 -3.33 -9.76 -6.30
C ILE A 34 -4.67 -9.51 -5.61
N PRO A 35 -4.76 -8.67 -4.57
CA PRO A 35 -6.03 -8.45 -3.89
C PRO A 35 -7.12 -7.87 -4.78
N LEU A 36 -6.76 -7.20 -5.87
CA LEU A 36 -7.75 -6.61 -6.78
C LEU A 36 -8.55 -7.67 -7.54
N GLN A 37 -8.10 -8.93 -7.52
CA GLN A 37 -8.83 -10.04 -8.10
C GLN A 37 -9.96 -10.52 -7.19
N MET A 38 -9.95 -10.10 -5.93
CA MET A 38 -10.97 -10.47 -4.97
C MET A 38 -12.21 -9.63 -5.17
N LYS A 39 -13.38 -10.29 -5.13
CA LYS A 39 -14.64 -9.59 -5.25
C LYS A 39 -14.79 -8.55 -4.12
N GLY A 40 -15.14 -7.32 -4.50
CA GLY A 40 -15.36 -6.27 -3.52
C GLY A 40 -14.10 -5.51 -3.10
N VAL A 41 -12.94 -5.82 -3.67
CA VAL A 41 -11.71 -5.09 -3.41
C VAL A 41 -11.38 -4.22 -4.61
N TYR A 42 -11.38 -2.91 -4.42
CA TYR A 42 -11.10 -1.94 -5.48
C TYR A 42 -9.82 -1.14 -5.24
N PHE A 43 -9.25 -1.23 -4.02
CA PHE A 43 -8.05 -0.52 -3.64
C PHE A 43 -7.11 -1.47 -2.90
N SER A 44 -5.87 -1.57 -3.34
CA SER A 44 -4.85 -2.41 -2.72
C SER A 44 -3.62 -1.60 -2.40
N ALA A 45 -3.07 -1.81 -1.22
CA ALA A 45 -1.83 -1.18 -0.79
C ALA A 45 -0.81 -2.25 -0.40
N PHE A 46 0.45 -1.95 -0.69
CA PHE A 46 1.56 -2.78 -0.30
C PHE A 46 2.58 -1.90 0.42
N LEU A 47 2.81 -2.19 1.69
CA LEU A 47 3.79 -1.49 2.52
C LEU A 47 4.94 -2.45 2.79
N ARG A 48 6.16 -2.05 2.43
CA ARG A 48 7.34 -2.85 2.70
C ARG A 48 8.47 -2.01 3.26
N GLU A 49 9.24 -2.59 4.16
CA GLU A 49 10.45 -1.94 4.63
C GLU A 49 11.46 -1.89 3.48
N ASP A 50 12.13 -0.75 3.31
CA ASP A 50 13.20 -0.64 2.33
C ASP A 50 14.37 -1.52 2.76
N THR A 51 15.13 -2.04 1.79
CA THR A 51 16.24 -2.95 2.10
C THR A 51 17.49 -2.24 2.60
N GLU A 52 17.61 -0.95 2.35
CA GLU A 52 18.82 -0.18 2.68
C GLU A 52 18.55 1.03 3.59
N LYS A 53 17.38 1.65 3.48
CA LYS A 53 17.05 2.88 4.18
C LYS A 53 15.98 2.65 5.23
N ASP A 54 15.94 3.51 6.25
CA ASP A 54 14.94 3.44 7.32
C ASP A 54 13.64 4.13 6.86
N LEU A 55 13.00 3.52 5.89
CA LEU A 55 11.71 4.01 5.40
C LEU A 55 10.86 2.86 4.87
N ILE A 56 9.58 3.14 4.74
CA ILE A 56 8.60 2.19 4.21
C ILE A 56 8.28 2.60 2.78
N ARG A 57 8.40 1.67 1.84
CA ARG A 57 7.99 1.86 0.46
C ARG A 57 6.51 1.56 0.35
N VAL A 58 5.79 2.42 -0.36
CA VAL A 58 4.35 2.30 -0.51
C VAL A 58 4.01 2.12 -1.98
N SER A 59 3.26 1.08 -2.30
CA SER A 59 2.71 0.87 -3.64
C SER A 59 1.19 0.80 -3.53
N LEU A 60 0.50 1.52 -4.39
CA LEU A 60 -0.95 1.59 -4.38
C LEU A 60 -1.49 1.23 -5.76
N ARG A 61 -2.54 0.43 -5.78
CA ARG A 61 -3.23 0.05 -7.03
C ARG A 61 -4.73 0.10 -6.79
N SER A 62 -5.47 0.45 -7.81
CA SER A 62 -6.93 0.48 -7.70
C SER A 62 -7.60 0.10 -9.01
N GLN A 63 -8.91 -0.13 -8.92
CA GLN A 63 -9.78 -0.33 -10.06
C GLN A 63 -10.83 0.77 -10.07
N GLY A 64 -11.35 1.07 -11.25
CA GLY A 64 -12.41 2.07 -11.37
C GLY A 64 -11.91 3.48 -11.10
N THR A 65 -12.67 4.22 -10.31
CA THR A 65 -12.44 5.65 -10.10
C THR A 65 -11.69 5.99 -8.80
N PHE A 66 -11.28 5.01 -8.01
CA PHE A 66 -10.56 5.29 -6.78
C PHE A 66 -9.20 5.93 -7.09
N PRO A 67 -8.94 7.15 -6.59
CA PRO A 67 -7.76 7.90 -7.01
C PRO A 67 -6.53 7.61 -6.15
N CYS A 68 -5.76 6.60 -6.52
CA CYS A 68 -4.51 6.25 -5.81
C CYS A 68 -3.56 7.43 -5.71
N ASN A 69 -3.46 8.24 -6.76
CA ASN A 69 -2.55 9.37 -6.81
C ASN A 69 -2.87 10.41 -5.74
N LYS A 70 -4.14 10.66 -5.47
CA LYS A 70 -4.55 11.59 -4.42
C LYS A 70 -4.28 11.02 -3.03
N PHE A 71 -4.51 9.73 -2.86
CA PHE A 71 -4.23 9.05 -1.60
C PHE A 71 -2.72 9.08 -1.30
N ALA A 72 -1.90 8.76 -2.30
CA ALA A 72 -0.45 8.78 -2.15
C ALA A 72 0.06 10.17 -1.80
N ALA A 73 -0.42 11.20 -2.49
CA ALA A 73 0.01 12.58 -2.26
C ALA A 73 -0.38 13.08 -0.87
N ARG A 74 -1.56 12.70 -0.40
CA ARG A 74 -2.08 13.18 0.88
C ARG A 74 -1.43 12.50 2.08
N TYR A 75 -1.13 11.20 1.99
CA TYR A 75 -0.72 10.43 3.17
C TYR A 75 0.70 9.87 3.11
N PHE A 76 1.28 9.73 1.92
CA PHE A 76 2.56 9.01 1.76
C PHE A 76 3.59 9.75 0.91
N ASN A 77 3.51 11.06 0.84
CA ASN A 77 4.48 11.88 0.11
C ASN A 77 4.76 11.36 -1.29
N GLY A 78 3.71 10.94 -1.99
CA GLY A 78 3.88 10.30 -3.28
C GLY A 78 2.98 10.86 -4.35
N GLY A 79 2.81 10.06 -5.39
CA GLY A 79 1.98 10.41 -6.53
C GLY A 79 2.02 9.31 -7.57
N GLY A 80 1.52 9.62 -8.75
CA GLY A 80 1.48 8.67 -9.85
C GLY A 80 0.20 8.83 -10.66
N HIS A 81 -0.35 7.70 -11.06
CA HIS A 81 -1.56 7.65 -11.88
C HIS A 81 -2.78 7.28 -11.04
N LEU A 82 -3.96 7.49 -11.60
CA LEU A 82 -5.22 7.22 -10.93
C LEU A 82 -5.27 5.80 -10.31
N ASN A 83 -4.87 4.80 -11.07
CA ASN A 83 -4.96 3.41 -10.64
C ASN A 83 -3.62 2.78 -10.24
N ALA A 84 -2.54 3.54 -10.28
CA ALA A 84 -1.21 3.05 -9.93
C ALA A 84 -0.34 4.19 -9.43
N SER A 85 -0.02 4.18 -8.16
CA SER A 85 0.76 5.23 -7.52
C SER A 85 1.71 4.64 -6.49
N GLY A 86 2.63 5.44 -6.01
CA GLY A 86 3.56 5.04 -4.98
C GLY A 86 3.93 6.19 -4.09
N GLY A 87 4.59 5.86 -3.00
CA GLY A 87 5.06 6.86 -2.04
C GLY A 87 5.98 6.23 -1.03
N GLN A 88 6.15 6.93 0.09
CA GLN A 88 7.00 6.44 1.17
C GLN A 88 6.53 7.00 2.52
N TYR A 89 6.96 6.33 3.57
CA TYR A 89 6.71 6.76 4.93
C TYR A 89 8.00 6.67 5.72
N LEU A 90 8.39 7.74 6.37
CA LEU A 90 9.60 7.77 7.21
C LEU A 90 9.21 7.35 8.62
N GLY A 91 9.54 6.11 8.97
CA GLY A 91 9.19 5.55 10.26
C GLY A 91 9.14 4.03 10.20
N THR A 92 8.45 3.43 11.16
CA THR A 92 8.35 1.98 11.25
C THR A 92 7.19 1.44 10.42
N LEU A 93 7.24 0.14 10.14
CA LEU A 93 6.17 -0.54 9.42
C LEU A 93 4.86 -0.45 10.20
N GLN A 94 4.89 -0.62 11.53
CA GLN A 94 3.71 -0.51 12.38
C GLN A 94 3.09 0.88 12.31
N GLU A 95 3.93 1.93 12.32
CA GLU A 95 3.45 3.30 12.17
C GLU A 95 2.79 3.52 10.81
N ALA A 96 3.40 3.00 9.75
CA ALA A 96 2.85 3.12 8.40
C ALA A 96 1.51 2.41 8.27
N ILE A 97 1.38 1.23 8.89
CA ILE A 97 0.11 0.49 8.91
C ILE A 97 -0.98 1.31 9.59
N ARG A 98 -0.65 1.94 10.71
CA ARG A 98 -1.61 2.78 11.45
C ARG A 98 -2.04 3.98 10.61
N VAL A 99 -1.08 4.64 9.97
CA VAL A 99 -1.38 5.77 9.07
C VAL A 99 -2.31 5.31 7.95
N PHE A 100 -2.07 4.15 7.37
CA PHE A 100 -2.91 3.62 6.31
C PHE A 100 -4.35 3.36 6.79
N GLU A 101 -4.50 2.75 7.95
CA GLU A 101 -5.81 2.46 8.51
C GLU A 101 -6.60 3.74 8.79
N GLU A 102 -5.96 4.73 9.40
CA GLU A 102 -6.57 6.03 9.67
C GLU A 102 -6.90 6.77 8.39
N ALA A 103 -6.00 6.66 7.40
CA ALA A 103 -6.18 7.29 6.10
C ALA A 103 -7.38 6.72 5.35
N LEU A 104 -7.60 5.41 5.41
CA LEU A 104 -8.77 4.79 4.79
C LEU A 104 -10.06 5.39 5.32
N ALA A 105 -10.17 5.51 6.64
CA ALA A 105 -11.36 6.06 7.27
C ALA A 105 -11.56 7.52 6.90
N GLU A 106 -10.49 8.33 6.91
CA GLU A 106 -10.57 9.74 6.60
C GLU A 106 -10.84 10.01 5.12
N PHE A 107 -10.14 9.30 4.23
CA PHE A 107 -10.23 9.55 2.79
C PHE A 107 -11.62 9.22 2.23
N ASN A 108 -12.28 8.23 2.81
CA ASN A 108 -13.60 7.78 2.37
C ASN A 108 -14.77 8.54 3.02
N LYS A 109 -14.47 9.52 3.85
CA LYS A 109 -15.53 10.37 4.40
C LYS A 109 -16.06 11.30 3.31
N PRO A 110 -17.39 11.51 3.27
CA PRO A 110 -17.98 12.43 2.32
C PRO A 110 -17.58 13.90 2.57
#